data_6b7d1052b7d671adf464c480630c7d88
#
_entry.id   6b7d1052b7d671adf464c480630c7d88
#
_cell.length_a   1.000
_cell.length_b   1.000
_cell.length_c   1.000
_cell.angle_alpha   90.00
_cell.angle_beta   90.00
_cell.angle_gamma   90.00
#
_symmetry.space_group_name_H-M   'P 1'
#
loop_
_entity.id
_entity.type
_entity.pdbx_description
1 polymer ?
#
loop_
_entity_poly.entity_id
_entity_poly.type
_entity_poly.pdbx_seq_one_letter_code
_entity_poly.pdbx_strand_id
1 'polypeptide(L)' 'FDIQRNPNPHLGSGGHGAHFCIGANLARMEIKLIFNELADQIPDISKLAEPQRLRSGWINGVKDLQVAYR' A
#
# COMPACT_ATOMS: atom_id res chain seq x y z
N PHE A 1 11.24 -2.08 -10.73
CA PHE A 1 10.10 -2.35 -9.84
C PHE A 1 9.12 -3.28 -10.54
N ASP A 2 8.88 -4.44 -9.98
CA ASP A 2 8.00 -5.46 -10.57
C ASP A 2 7.00 -5.95 -9.52
N ILE A 3 5.73 -5.57 -9.71
CA ILE A 3 4.65 -5.95 -8.79
C ILE A 3 4.24 -7.42 -8.90
N GLN A 4 4.70 -8.12 -9.94
CA GLN A 4 4.39 -9.53 -10.18
C GLN A 4 5.55 -10.45 -9.82
N ARG A 5 6.63 -9.93 -9.26
CA ARG A 5 7.79 -10.74 -8.93
C ARG A 5 7.45 -11.89 -7.98
N ASN A 6 8.04 -13.04 -8.23
CA ASN A 6 7.91 -14.23 -7.39
C ASN A 6 9.24 -15.01 -7.40
N PRO A 7 9.91 -15.23 -6.25
CA PRO A 7 9.49 -14.84 -4.90
C PRO A 7 9.53 -13.32 -4.66
N ASN A 8 8.84 -12.88 -3.61
CA ASN A 8 8.81 -11.48 -3.20
C ASN A 8 9.32 -11.32 -1.75
N PRO A 9 10.63 -11.43 -1.51
CA PRO A 9 11.19 -11.26 -0.17
C PRO A 9 11.25 -9.78 0.19
N HIS A 10 10.22 -9.28 0.87
CA HIS A 10 10.13 -7.89 1.31
C HIS A 10 10.25 -7.76 2.82
N LEU A 11 10.51 -6.55 3.29
CA LEU A 11 10.65 -6.23 4.71
C LEU A 11 9.38 -5.66 5.33
N GLY A 12 8.28 -5.59 4.58
CA GLY A 12 7.00 -5.14 5.10
C GLY A 12 6.59 -5.93 6.33
N SER A 13 6.07 -5.26 7.34
CA SER A 13 5.68 -5.85 8.62
C SER A 13 6.84 -6.50 9.39
N GLY A 14 8.07 -6.03 9.19
CA GLY A 14 9.24 -6.49 9.93
C GLY A 14 9.94 -7.71 9.35
N GLY A 15 9.59 -8.14 8.14
CA GLY A 15 10.22 -9.29 7.48
C GLY A 15 9.96 -10.60 8.21
N HIS A 16 11.04 -11.33 8.55
CA HIS A 16 10.98 -12.59 9.26
C HIS A 16 11.72 -12.49 10.60
N GLY A 17 11.19 -13.06 11.65
CA GLY A 17 11.85 -13.10 12.95
C GLY A 17 10.93 -12.77 14.11
N ALA A 18 11.53 -12.56 15.28
CA ALA A 18 10.81 -12.35 16.54
C ALA A 18 9.97 -11.09 16.58
N HIS A 19 10.35 -10.08 15.80
CA HIS A 19 9.62 -8.81 15.73
C HIS A 19 8.63 -8.73 14.56
N PHE A 20 8.28 -9.85 13.95
CA PHE A 20 7.25 -9.88 12.91
C PHE A 20 5.95 -9.30 13.43
N CYS A 21 5.32 -8.44 12.63
CA CYS A 21 4.12 -7.72 13.04
C CYS A 21 2.95 -8.66 13.31
N ILE A 22 2.39 -8.59 14.51
CA ILE A 22 1.23 -9.40 14.91
C ILE A 22 -0.01 -9.09 14.05
N GLY A 23 -0.11 -7.86 13.54
CA GLY A 23 -1.22 -7.41 12.69
C GLY A 23 -1.03 -7.68 11.19
N ALA A 24 0.05 -8.35 10.78
CA ALA A 24 0.37 -8.50 9.36
C ALA A 24 -0.71 -9.22 8.56
N ASN A 25 -1.30 -10.27 9.12
CA ASN A 25 -2.36 -11.03 8.44
C ASN A 25 -3.63 -10.20 8.27
N LEU A 26 -4.01 -9.45 9.30
CA LEU A 26 -5.16 -8.54 9.23
C LEU A 26 -4.91 -7.44 8.20
N ALA A 27 -3.74 -6.83 8.21
CA ALA A 27 -3.37 -5.79 7.25
C ALA A 27 -3.42 -6.29 5.81
N ARG A 28 -2.90 -7.49 5.54
CA ARG A 28 -2.96 -8.11 4.22
C ARG A 28 -4.41 -8.37 3.77
N MET A 29 -5.25 -8.81 4.69
CA MET A 29 -6.67 -9.03 4.39
C MET A 29 -7.38 -7.72 4.05
N GLU A 30 -7.17 -6.67 4.83
CA GLU A 30 -7.74 -5.35 4.57
C GLU A 30 -7.30 -4.79 3.22
N ILE A 31 -6.01 -4.83 2.92
CA ILE A 31 -5.46 -4.37 1.64
C ILE A 31 -6.08 -5.14 0.48
N LYS A 32 -6.15 -6.45 0.59
CA LYS A 32 -6.74 -7.30 -0.46
C LYS A 32 -8.20 -6.96 -0.73
N LEU A 33 -8.99 -6.79 0.33
CA LEU A 33 -10.41 -6.44 0.21
C LEU A 33 -10.58 -5.07 -0.46
N ILE A 34 -9.84 -4.07 0.00
CA ILE A 34 -9.91 -2.70 -0.55
C ILE A 34 -9.54 -2.71 -2.04
N PHE A 35 -8.44 -3.35 -2.42
CA PHE A 35 -8.00 -3.37 -3.81
C PHE A 35 -8.94 -4.15 -4.72
N ASN A 36 -9.56 -5.23 -4.22
CA ASN A 36 -10.59 -5.94 -4.99
C ASN A 36 -11.81 -5.06 -5.25
N GLU A 37 -12.28 -4.34 -4.23
CA GLU A 37 -13.40 -3.41 -4.39
C GLU A 37 -13.04 -2.25 -5.33
N LEU A 38 -11.85 -1.69 -5.22
CA LEU A 38 -11.40 -0.64 -6.13
C LEU A 38 -11.36 -1.11 -7.58
N ALA A 39 -10.85 -2.32 -7.81
CA ALA A 39 -10.79 -2.89 -9.16
C ALA A 39 -12.20 -3.11 -9.77
N ASP A 40 -13.18 -3.46 -8.94
CA ASP A 40 -14.55 -3.68 -9.40
C ASP A 40 -15.32 -2.37 -9.58
N GLN A 41 -15.16 -1.42 -8.65
CA GLN A 41 -15.98 -0.20 -8.60
C GLN A 41 -15.40 0.93 -9.45
N ILE A 42 -14.07 1.09 -9.45
CA ILE A 42 -13.38 2.18 -10.12
C ILE A 42 -12.13 1.68 -10.85
N PRO A 43 -12.31 0.85 -11.91
CA PRO A 43 -11.16 0.22 -12.59
C PRO A 43 -10.21 1.24 -13.23
N ASP A 44 -10.72 2.41 -13.59
CA ASP A 44 -9.91 3.49 -14.17
C ASP A 44 -9.57 4.53 -13.11
N ILE A 45 -8.46 4.34 -12.42
CA ILE A 45 -7.93 5.30 -11.46
C ILE A 45 -6.56 5.80 -11.93
N SER A 46 -6.35 7.10 -11.89
CA SER A 46 -5.08 7.71 -12.31
C SER A 46 -4.63 8.79 -11.34
N LYS A 47 -3.32 8.88 -11.16
CA LYS A 47 -2.70 9.92 -10.34
C LYS A 47 -2.72 11.25 -11.09
N LEU A 48 -3.23 12.32 -10.47
CA LEU A 48 -3.31 13.67 -11.08
C LEU A 48 -2.08 14.52 -10.78
N ALA A 49 -1.44 14.31 -9.64
CA ALA A 49 -0.29 15.08 -9.20
C ALA A 49 0.63 14.23 -8.35
N GLU A 50 1.85 14.71 -8.11
CA GLU A 50 2.74 14.06 -7.17
C GLU A 50 2.18 14.09 -5.75
N PRO A 51 2.32 13.00 -4.98
CA PRO A 51 1.81 12.95 -3.62
C PRO A 51 2.49 14.00 -2.74
N GLN A 52 1.70 14.65 -1.90
CA GLN A 52 2.24 15.51 -0.86
C GLN A 52 2.67 14.65 0.31
N ARG A 53 3.98 14.64 0.56
CA ARG A 53 4.57 13.78 1.60
C ARG A 53 4.48 14.43 2.96
N LEU A 54 4.31 13.60 3.98
CA LEU A 54 4.39 14.04 5.37
C LEU A 54 5.82 14.46 5.70
N ARG A 55 5.97 15.65 6.28
CA ARG A 55 7.25 16.14 6.74
C ARG A 55 7.51 15.64 8.16
N SER A 56 8.17 14.51 8.27
CA SER A 56 8.42 13.85 9.55
C SER A 56 9.73 13.06 9.50
N GLY A 57 10.50 13.13 10.57
CA GLY A 57 11.68 12.28 10.76
C GLY A 57 11.33 10.89 11.28
N TRP A 58 10.07 10.65 11.60
CA TRP A 58 9.60 9.39 12.19
C TRP A 58 8.70 8.59 11.28
N ILE A 59 7.74 9.23 10.64
CA ILE A 59 6.74 8.55 9.82
C ILE A 59 6.94 8.91 8.35
N ASN A 60 7.13 7.90 7.51
CA ASN A 60 7.14 8.07 6.06
C ASN A 60 5.71 7.91 5.52
N GLY A 61 5.02 9.02 5.38
CA GLY A 61 3.61 9.03 5.02
C GLY A 61 3.29 9.95 3.86
N VAL A 62 2.07 9.81 3.35
CA VAL A 62 1.49 10.67 2.33
C VAL A 62 0.33 11.45 2.94
N LYS A 63 0.37 12.78 2.83
CA LYS A 63 -0.69 13.67 3.33
C LYS A 63 -1.85 13.77 2.36
N ASP A 64 -1.54 13.83 1.09
CA ASP A 64 -2.52 14.07 0.04
C ASP A 64 -2.07 13.39 -1.25
N LEU A 65 -3.00 12.71 -1.90
CA LEU A 65 -2.80 12.08 -3.19
C LEU A 65 -4.05 12.31 -4.04
N GLN A 66 -3.94 13.21 -5.00
CA GLN A 66 -5.05 13.53 -5.88
C GLN A 66 -5.15 12.52 -7.02
N VAL A 67 -6.35 11.99 -7.22
CA VAL A 67 -6.64 10.99 -8.25
C VAL A 67 -7.90 11.35 -9.02
N ALA A 68 -7.94 10.93 -10.28
CA ALA A 68 -9.18 10.85 -11.05
C ALA A 68 -9.62 9.40 -11.18
N TYR A 69 -10.91 9.15 -11.20
CA TYR A 69 -11.44 7.80 -11.32
C TYR A 69 -12.79 7.80 -12.07
N ARG A 70 -13.10 6.64 -12.56
CA ARG A 70 -14.39 6.38 -13.21
C ARG A 70 -15.07 5.17 -12.58
#